data_6fda404234432c39fd20a8f4983079a4
#
_entry.id   6fda404234432c39fd20a8f4983079a4
#
_cell.length_a   1.000
_cell.length_b   1.000
_cell.length_c   1.000
_cell.angle_alpha   90.00
_cell.angle_beta   90.00
_cell.angle_gamma   90.00
#
_symmetry.space_group_name_H-M   'P 1'
#
loop_
_entity.id
_entity.type
_entity.pdbx_description
1 polymer ?
#
loop_
_entity_poly.entity_id
_entity_poly.type
_entity_poly.pdbx_seq_one_letter_code
_entity_poly.pdbx_strand_id
1 'polypeptide(L)'
;RLLKKSFLSEERRVKSEKFNSPEAQTQFNTQHSTFNTQHSFEGQTIVMQKNTHQAHVMIGTRAYDVNDSRRMPLYLLNNMLGGPGMNAKLNLALREHNGLVYTVESTMAAYGDTGIWSIYFGCDEHDVKRCLRLVRKELDKFMQKPLSEVQLKAAKKQIKGQVGVACDNRENFALDFGKSFLHYG
;
A
#
# COMPACT_ATOMS: atom_id res chain seq x y z
N ARG A 1 -8.49 2.06 12.27
CA ARG A 1 -7.74 2.24 13.57
C ARG A 1 -6.26 1.82 13.43
N LEU A 2 -5.94 0.76 12.66
CA LEU A 2 -4.56 0.32 12.40
C LEU A 2 -3.75 1.33 11.56
N LEU A 3 -4.31 1.88 10.49
CA LEU A 3 -3.67 2.89 9.64
C LEU A 3 -3.31 4.17 10.44
N LYS A 4 -4.14 4.57 11.39
CA LYS A 4 -3.92 5.78 12.19
C LYS A 4 -2.72 5.66 13.16
N LYS A 5 -2.44 4.46 13.69
CA LYS A 5 -1.32 4.21 14.61
C LYS A 5 0.04 4.18 13.91
N SER A 6 0.10 3.61 12.69
CA SER A 6 1.34 3.50 11.92
C SER A 6 1.88 4.88 11.49
N PHE A 7 1.01 5.79 11.06
CA PHE A 7 1.43 7.10 10.56
C PHE A 7 1.78 8.13 11.64
N LEU A 8 1.17 8.07 12.82
CA LEU A 8 1.44 9.06 13.89
C LEU A 8 2.82 8.93 14.52
N SER A 9 3.48 7.77 14.42
CA SER A 9 4.84 7.56 14.92
C SER A 9 5.92 8.16 14.00
N GLU A 10 5.69 8.25 12.70
CA GLU A 10 6.68 8.77 11.73
C GLU A 10 6.86 10.29 11.79
N GLU A 11 5.80 11.06 12.02
CA GLU A 11 5.91 12.54 12.09
C GLU A 11 6.79 13.03 13.23
N ARG A 12 6.92 12.27 14.32
CA ARG A 12 7.78 12.65 15.45
C ARG A 12 9.27 12.38 15.19
N ARG A 13 9.60 11.42 14.34
CA ARG A 13 10.98 11.00 14.06
C ARG A 13 11.67 11.83 12.98
N VAL A 14 10.94 12.29 11.97
CA VAL A 14 11.48 13.13 10.88
C VAL A 14 11.98 14.50 11.37
N LYS A 15 11.62 14.92 12.58
CA LYS A 15 12.06 16.20 13.19
C LYS A 15 13.41 16.14 13.89
N SER A 16 14.05 14.98 14.07
CA SER A 16 15.22 14.86 14.96
C SER A 16 16.52 14.32 14.35
N GLU A 17 16.60 13.95 13.10
CA GLU A 17 17.86 13.43 12.55
C GLU A 17 18.52 14.41 11.57
N LYS A 18 19.59 15.05 12.06
CA LYS A 18 20.61 15.73 11.25
C LYS A 18 21.44 14.66 10.54
N PHE A 19 21.55 14.79 9.22
CA PHE A 19 22.47 14.01 8.40
C PHE A 19 23.91 14.15 8.88
N ASN A 20 24.52 13.07 9.32
CA ASN A 20 25.96 12.86 9.24
C ASN A 20 26.26 11.37 8.96
N SER A 21 27.01 11.13 7.89
CA SER A 21 27.51 9.87 7.32
C SER A 21 28.59 9.20 8.19
N PRO A 22 29.23 8.06 7.85
CA PRO A 22 29.01 7.05 6.81
C PRO A 22 29.03 5.59 7.32
N GLU A 23 28.78 4.63 6.40
CA GLU A 23 29.03 3.18 6.53
C GLU A 23 28.06 2.37 7.41
N ALA A 24 26.93 1.98 6.82
CA ALA A 24 26.11 0.90 7.36
C ALA A 24 26.38 -0.40 6.59
N GLN A 25 27.21 -1.25 7.17
CA GLN A 25 27.35 -2.64 6.78
C GLN A 25 26.03 -3.38 6.98
N THR A 26 25.55 -4.00 5.90
CA THR A 26 24.35 -4.81 5.88
C THR A 26 24.62 -6.12 6.63
N GLN A 27 24.19 -6.23 7.87
CA GLN A 27 24.07 -7.53 8.54
C GLN A 27 22.62 -8.01 8.44
N PHE A 28 22.40 -9.03 7.59
CA PHE A 28 21.19 -9.83 7.60
C PHE A 28 21.16 -10.69 8.85
N ASN A 29 20.39 -10.31 9.84
CA ASN A 29 20.18 -11.12 11.03
C ASN A 29 18.86 -11.91 10.86
N THR A 30 18.98 -13.18 10.43
CA THR A 30 17.86 -14.11 10.34
C THR A 30 17.60 -14.64 11.76
N GLN A 31 16.75 -13.99 12.52
CA GLN A 31 16.23 -14.55 13.77
C GLN A 31 14.79 -15.06 13.52
N HIS A 32 14.61 -16.35 13.68
CA HIS A 32 13.30 -16.98 13.82
C HIS A 32 12.60 -16.42 15.07
N SER A 33 11.63 -15.55 14.90
CA SER A 33 10.84 -15.04 16.01
C SER A 33 9.55 -15.84 16.17
N THR A 34 9.44 -16.51 17.29
CA THR A 34 8.19 -17.04 17.84
C THR A 34 7.18 -15.89 18.01
N PHE A 35 6.00 -16.07 17.40
CA PHE A 35 4.93 -15.09 17.43
C PHE A 35 4.40 -14.86 18.85
N ASN A 36 4.66 -13.70 19.43
CA ASN A 36 4.00 -13.23 20.64
C ASN A 36 3.09 -12.04 20.30
N THR A 37 1.81 -12.14 20.60
CA THR A 37 0.68 -11.36 20.10
C THR A 37 0.51 -9.95 20.72
N GLN A 38 1.55 -9.29 21.20
CA GLN A 38 1.49 -7.93 21.76
C GLN A 38 2.71 -7.10 21.37
N HIS A 39 2.88 -6.82 20.08
CA HIS A 39 3.82 -5.80 19.67
C HIS A 39 3.07 -4.54 19.19
N SER A 40 3.21 -3.45 19.95
CA SER A 40 3.01 -2.10 19.41
C SER A 40 4.00 -1.94 18.24
N PHE A 41 3.49 -1.96 17.02
CA PHE A 41 4.31 -1.80 15.83
C PHE A 41 4.81 -0.34 15.81
N GLU A 42 6.05 -0.12 16.20
CA GLU A 42 6.74 1.14 15.89
C GLU A 42 7.08 1.11 14.41
N GLY A 43 6.59 2.10 13.64
CA GLY A 43 6.91 2.23 12.22
C GLY A 43 8.42 2.41 12.07
N GLN A 44 9.04 1.63 11.19
CA GLN A 44 10.44 1.73 10.87
C GLN A 44 10.60 2.40 9.50
N THR A 45 11.48 3.40 9.41
CA THR A 45 11.87 4.02 8.15
C THR A 45 13.25 3.53 7.76
N ILE A 46 13.37 2.96 6.57
CA ILE A 46 14.64 2.52 5.99
C ILE A 46 14.92 3.39 4.78
N VAL A 47 16.10 4.04 4.77
CA VAL A 47 16.55 4.84 3.63
C VAL A 47 17.79 4.20 3.05
N MET A 48 17.74 3.86 1.76
CA MET A 48 18.88 3.35 1.00
C MET A 48 19.26 4.37 -0.05
N GLN A 49 20.47 4.90 0.03
CA GLN A 49 20.99 5.84 -0.96
C GLN A 49 21.61 5.06 -2.12
N LYS A 50 21.14 5.34 -3.34
CA LYS A 50 21.68 4.79 -4.59
C LYS A 50 21.86 5.93 -5.58
N ASN A 51 22.81 5.74 -6.50
CA ASN A 51 23.07 6.73 -7.55
C ASN A 51 22.02 6.59 -8.69
N THR A 52 20.77 6.96 -8.38
CA THR A 52 19.65 6.95 -9.31
C THR A 52 19.03 8.33 -9.40
N HIS A 53 18.44 8.66 -10.55
CA HIS A 53 17.78 9.97 -10.77
C HIS A 53 16.42 10.09 -10.06
N GLN A 54 15.83 8.96 -9.66
CA GLN A 54 14.51 8.93 -9.04
C GLN A 54 14.56 8.34 -7.65
N ALA A 55 13.75 8.89 -6.76
CA ALA A 55 13.44 8.31 -5.47
C ALA A 55 12.26 7.33 -5.60
N HIS A 56 12.44 6.12 -5.12
CA HIS A 56 11.43 5.08 -5.03
C HIS A 56 10.98 4.95 -3.58
N VAL A 57 9.70 5.16 -3.34
CA VAL A 57 9.13 5.16 -1.99
C VAL A 57 8.11 4.06 -1.87
N MET A 58 8.22 3.27 -0.81
CA MET A 58 7.24 2.25 -0.44
C MET A 58 6.79 2.49 1.00
N ILE A 59 5.48 2.58 1.18
CA ILE A 59 4.83 2.68 2.48
C ILE A 59 4.03 1.39 2.65
N GLY A 60 4.25 0.65 3.73
CA GLY A 60 3.58 -0.62 3.93
C GLY A 60 3.13 -0.84 5.36
N THR A 61 2.15 -1.71 5.52
CA THR A 61 1.67 -2.17 6.82
C THR A 61 1.14 -3.61 6.71
N ARG A 62 1.03 -4.28 7.85
CA ARG A 62 0.31 -5.57 7.91
C ARG A 62 -1.14 -5.37 7.52
N ALA A 63 -1.67 -6.32 6.77
CA ALA A 63 -3.05 -6.41 6.33
C ALA A 63 -3.68 -7.72 6.83
N TYR A 64 -4.79 -8.11 6.24
CA TYR A 64 -5.57 -9.27 6.62
C TYR A 64 -5.12 -10.51 5.85
N ASP A 65 -5.16 -11.67 6.51
CA ASP A 65 -4.93 -12.97 5.88
C ASP A 65 -6.08 -13.37 4.93
N VAL A 66 -5.92 -14.50 4.25
CA VAL A 66 -6.90 -14.99 3.24
C VAL A 66 -8.26 -15.35 3.83
N ASN A 67 -8.33 -15.68 5.10
CA ASN A 67 -9.57 -16.13 5.79
C ASN A 67 -10.29 -14.96 6.50
N ASP A 68 -9.64 -13.81 6.67
CA ASP A 68 -10.25 -12.66 7.36
C ASP A 68 -11.30 -11.99 6.48
N SER A 69 -12.52 -11.88 6.99
CA SER A 69 -13.65 -11.23 6.29
C SER A 69 -13.40 -9.75 5.94
N ARG A 70 -12.51 -9.07 6.67
CA ARG A 70 -12.12 -7.68 6.44
C ARG A 70 -11.21 -7.50 5.22
N ARG A 71 -10.68 -8.59 4.68
CA ARG A 71 -9.86 -8.59 3.47
C ARG A 71 -10.60 -7.97 2.28
N MET A 72 -11.86 -8.36 2.06
CA MET A 72 -12.63 -7.88 0.90
C MET A 72 -12.95 -6.39 0.96
N PRO A 73 -13.40 -5.82 2.08
CA PRO A 73 -13.49 -4.37 2.24
C PRO A 73 -12.15 -3.64 2.00
N LEU A 74 -11.04 -4.17 2.50
CA LEU A 74 -9.71 -3.58 2.26
C LEU A 74 -9.32 -3.65 0.78
N TYR A 75 -9.61 -4.76 0.10
CA TYR A 75 -9.38 -4.91 -1.33
C TYR A 75 -10.14 -3.85 -2.15
N LEU A 76 -11.41 -3.58 -1.79
CA LEU A 76 -12.20 -2.54 -2.42
C LEU A 76 -11.58 -1.14 -2.20
N LEU A 77 -11.17 -0.82 -0.97
CA LEU A 77 -10.49 0.44 -0.65
C LEU A 77 -9.17 0.58 -1.39
N ASN A 78 -8.37 -0.49 -1.44
CA ASN A 78 -7.12 -0.53 -2.18
C ASN A 78 -7.31 -0.21 -3.66
N ASN A 79 -8.33 -0.80 -4.30
CA ASN A 79 -8.66 -0.55 -5.69
C ASN A 79 -9.06 0.92 -5.93
N MET A 80 -9.81 1.52 -5.02
CA MET A 80 -10.19 2.94 -5.09
C MET A 80 -9.00 3.89 -4.86
N LEU A 81 -8.06 3.51 -4.01
CA LEU A 81 -6.88 4.32 -3.67
C LEU A 81 -5.86 4.34 -4.80
N GLY A 82 -5.39 3.19 -5.21
CA GLY A 82 -4.26 3.06 -6.15
C GLY A 82 -4.39 1.82 -7.04
N GLY A 83 -5.61 1.39 -7.36
CA GLY A 83 -5.86 0.34 -8.34
C GLY A 83 -5.51 0.77 -9.77
N PRO A 84 -5.65 -0.14 -10.76
CA PRO A 84 -5.18 0.06 -12.13
C PRO A 84 -5.94 1.13 -12.93
N GLY A 85 -7.01 1.70 -12.36
CA GLY A 85 -7.80 2.75 -13.03
C GLY A 85 -7.15 4.13 -12.90
N MET A 86 -7.18 4.92 -13.98
CA MET A 86 -6.69 6.32 -13.96
C MET A 86 -7.47 7.20 -12.96
N ASN A 87 -8.67 6.80 -12.59
CA ASN A 87 -9.53 7.45 -11.59
C ASN A 87 -9.16 7.11 -10.14
N ALA A 88 -8.14 6.30 -9.91
CA ALA A 88 -7.65 5.99 -8.58
C ALA A 88 -7.21 7.26 -7.84
N LYS A 89 -7.56 7.38 -6.55
CA LYS A 89 -7.38 8.63 -5.79
C LYS A 89 -5.94 9.09 -5.69
N LEU A 90 -5.01 8.17 -5.53
CA LEU A 90 -3.58 8.48 -5.49
C LEU A 90 -3.06 8.92 -6.87
N ASN A 91 -3.52 8.26 -7.95
CA ASN A 91 -3.15 8.67 -9.30
C ASN A 91 -3.63 10.09 -9.60
N LEU A 92 -4.89 10.40 -9.30
CA LEU A 92 -5.43 11.75 -9.45
C LEU A 92 -4.65 12.77 -8.60
N ALA A 93 -4.39 12.44 -7.32
CA ALA A 93 -3.78 13.38 -6.40
C ALA A 93 -2.29 13.64 -6.68
N LEU A 94 -1.51 12.61 -7.01
CA LEU A 94 -0.06 12.74 -7.16
C LEU A 94 0.37 12.98 -8.61
N ARG A 95 -0.27 12.30 -9.56
CA ARG A 95 0.11 12.35 -10.96
C ARG A 95 -0.70 13.41 -11.72
N GLU A 96 -2.02 13.23 -11.83
CA GLU A 96 -2.84 14.04 -12.72
C GLU A 96 -2.94 15.52 -12.27
N HIS A 97 -3.16 15.75 -10.98
CA HIS A 97 -3.32 17.13 -10.47
C HIS A 97 -2.02 17.85 -10.14
N ASN A 98 -0.97 17.10 -9.81
CA ASN A 98 0.28 17.69 -9.34
C ASN A 98 1.51 17.35 -10.17
N GLY A 99 1.47 16.33 -11.04
CA GLY A 99 2.58 15.95 -11.89
C GLY A 99 3.84 15.51 -11.14
N LEU A 100 3.70 15.00 -9.90
CA LEU A 100 4.83 14.73 -9.01
C LEU A 100 5.41 13.33 -9.16
N VAL A 101 4.64 12.40 -9.71
CA VAL A 101 5.04 10.98 -9.77
C VAL A 101 4.89 10.45 -11.20
N TYR A 102 5.79 9.55 -11.58
CA TYR A 102 5.70 8.82 -12.84
C TYR A 102 4.75 7.64 -12.73
N THR A 103 4.80 6.95 -11.59
CA THR A 103 3.91 5.85 -11.27
C THR A 103 3.51 5.92 -9.80
N VAL A 104 2.28 5.50 -9.53
CA VAL A 104 1.77 5.31 -8.17
C VAL A 104 0.77 4.16 -8.18
N GLU A 105 0.95 3.24 -7.27
CA GLU A 105 0.09 2.08 -7.13
C GLU A 105 -0.11 1.72 -5.66
N SER A 106 -1.22 1.06 -5.37
CA SER A 106 -1.50 0.48 -4.08
C SER A 106 -1.79 -1.00 -4.27
N THR A 107 -1.06 -1.84 -3.56
CA THR A 107 -1.13 -3.29 -3.68
C THR A 107 -1.51 -3.94 -2.36
N MET A 108 -2.13 -5.11 -2.45
CA MET A 108 -2.46 -5.92 -1.30
C MET A 108 -2.17 -7.39 -1.62
N ALA A 109 -1.41 -8.03 -0.75
CA ALA A 109 -1.18 -9.48 -0.77
C ALA A 109 -1.73 -10.09 0.52
N ALA A 110 -2.48 -11.18 0.40
CA ALA A 110 -2.98 -11.95 1.53
C ALA A 110 -2.36 -13.35 1.49
N TYR A 111 -1.86 -13.78 2.63
CA TYR A 111 -1.23 -15.10 2.86
C TYR A 111 -2.08 -15.91 3.82
N GLY A 112 -1.70 -17.16 4.09
CA GLY A 112 -2.44 -18.07 4.97
C GLY A 112 -2.57 -17.58 6.42
N ASP A 113 -1.60 -16.82 6.90
CA ASP A 113 -1.45 -16.38 8.30
C ASP A 113 -1.35 -14.86 8.46
N THR A 114 -1.18 -14.12 7.39
CA THR A 114 -0.99 -12.67 7.42
C THR A 114 -1.36 -12.02 6.09
N GLY A 115 -1.27 -10.70 6.02
CA GLY A 115 -1.36 -9.94 4.78
C GLY A 115 -0.43 -8.74 4.81
N ILE A 116 -0.18 -8.20 3.63
CA ILE A 116 0.60 -6.97 3.43
C ILE A 116 -0.22 -6.03 2.56
N TRP A 117 -0.26 -4.77 2.95
CA TRP A 117 -0.77 -3.69 2.13
C TRP A 117 0.31 -2.65 1.95
N SER A 118 0.51 -2.17 0.73
CA SER A 118 1.54 -1.18 0.44
C SER A 118 1.10 -0.17 -0.61
N ILE A 119 1.66 1.03 -0.53
CA ILE A 119 1.63 2.06 -1.56
C ILE A 119 3.06 2.26 -2.04
N TYR A 120 3.24 2.22 -3.35
CA TYR A 120 4.49 2.51 -4.01
C TYR A 120 4.34 3.72 -4.93
N PHE A 121 5.36 4.59 -4.98
CA PHE A 121 5.45 5.64 -5.98
C PHE A 121 6.91 6.00 -6.31
N GLY A 122 7.13 6.43 -7.56
CA GLY A 122 8.39 6.97 -8.02
C GLY A 122 8.27 8.47 -8.30
N CYS A 123 9.15 9.29 -7.73
CA CYS A 123 9.17 10.74 -7.89
C CYS A 123 10.59 11.30 -7.85
N ASP A 124 10.74 12.59 -8.08
CA ASP A 124 12.01 13.26 -7.84
C ASP A 124 12.29 13.36 -6.33
N GLU A 125 13.57 13.32 -5.95
CA GLU A 125 13.98 13.29 -4.54
C GLU A 125 13.43 14.47 -3.73
N HIS A 126 13.43 15.67 -4.30
CA HIS A 126 12.92 16.88 -3.66
C HIS A 126 11.41 16.86 -3.41
N ASP A 127 10.65 16.04 -4.15
CA ASP A 127 9.19 15.94 -4.06
C ASP A 127 8.71 14.84 -3.10
N VAL A 128 9.59 13.97 -2.59
CA VAL A 128 9.24 12.88 -1.68
C VAL A 128 8.36 13.35 -0.52
N LYS A 129 8.77 14.42 0.17
CA LYS A 129 8.01 14.96 1.33
C LYS A 129 6.62 15.47 0.92
N ARG A 130 6.51 16.04 -0.28
CA ARG A 130 5.24 16.54 -0.81
C ARG A 130 4.31 15.38 -1.18
N CYS A 131 4.84 14.36 -1.83
CA CYS A 131 4.11 13.13 -2.16
C CYS A 131 3.59 12.44 -0.90
N LEU A 132 4.43 12.24 0.13
CA LEU A 132 4.03 11.65 1.41
C LEU A 132 2.87 12.40 2.07
N ARG A 133 2.90 13.74 2.06
CA ARG A 133 1.78 14.57 2.58
C ARG A 133 0.49 14.38 1.79
N LEU A 134 0.58 14.26 0.47
CA LEU A 134 -0.59 14.03 -0.37
C LEU A 134 -1.16 12.63 -0.17
N VAL A 135 -0.31 11.60 -0.10
CA VAL A 135 -0.73 10.23 0.25
C VAL A 135 -1.48 10.24 1.58
N ARG A 136 -0.89 10.86 2.60
CA ARG A 136 -1.52 11.01 3.91
C ARG A 136 -2.88 11.67 3.84
N LYS A 137 -2.98 12.78 3.12
CA LYS A 137 -4.24 13.52 2.93
C LYS A 137 -5.33 12.65 2.29
N GLU A 138 -4.99 11.84 1.29
CA GLU A 138 -5.97 10.95 0.67
C GLU A 138 -6.40 9.81 1.62
N LEU A 139 -5.48 9.24 2.40
CA LEU A 139 -5.81 8.25 3.41
C LEU A 139 -6.71 8.83 4.53
N ASP A 140 -6.41 10.04 4.99
CA ASP A 140 -7.21 10.73 6.02
C ASP A 140 -8.64 10.97 5.54
N LYS A 141 -8.87 11.28 4.25
CA LYS A 141 -10.23 11.42 3.69
C LYS A 141 -11.05 10.14 3.85
N PHE A 142 -10.46 8.97 3.58
CA PHE A 142 -11.15 7.68 3.77
C PHE A 142 -11.42 7.35 5.23
N MET A 143 -10.54 7.81 6.15
CA MET A 143 -10.70 7.58 7.58
C MET A 143 -11.74 8.51 8.23
N GLN A 144 -11.88 9.73 7.72
CA GLN A 144 -12.75 10.75 8.31
C GLN A 144 -14.17 10.70 7.76
N LYS A 145 -14.33 10.31 6.50
CA LYS A 145 -15.63 10.31 5.84
C LYS A 145 -15.96 8.93 5.26
N PRO A 146 -17.05 8.29 5.71
CA PRO A 146 -17.49 7.04 5.12
C PRO A 146 -17.89 7.24 3.66
N LEU A 147 -17.76 6.19 2.85
CA LEU A 147 -18.20 6.20 1.46
C LEU A 147 -19.72 6.37 1.39
N SER A 148 -20.20 7.19 0.48
CA SER A 148 -21.62 7.22 0.15
C SER A 148 -22.03 5.94 -0.59
N GLU A 149 -23.33 5.61 -0.55
CA GLU A 149 -23.86 4.44 -1.27
C GLU A 149 -23.56 4.48 -2.77
N VAL A 150 -23.63 5.67 -3.37
CA VAL A 150 -23.30 5.88 -4.79
C VAL A 150 -21.84 5.55 -5.07
N GLN A 151 -20.92 6.02 -4.23
CA GLN A 151 -19.49 5.74 -4.36
C GLN A 151 -19.21 4.24 -4.17
N LEU A 152 -19.84 3.61 -3.18
CA LEU A 152 -19.70 2.18 -2.92
C LEU A 152 -20.21 1.35 -4.10
N LYS A 153 -21.36 1.69 -4.65
CA LYS A 153 -21.95 1.02 -5.83
C LYS A 153 -21.04 1.17 -7.06
N ALA A 154 -20.51 2.36 -7.29
CA ALA A 154 -19.57 2.61 -8.40
C ALA A 154 -18.29 1.81 -8.25
N ALA A 155 -17.69 1.78 -7.06
CA ALA A 155 -16.47 1.01 -6.78
C ALA A 155 -16.69 -0.50 -6.97
N LYS A 156 -17.82 -1.05 -6.48
CA LYS A 156 -18.18 -2.45 -6.71
C LYS A 156 -18.37 -2.77 -8.20
N LYS A 157 -18.99 -1.85 -8.96
CA LYS A 157 -19.18 -2.02 -10.40
C LYS A 157 -17.84 -2.03 -11.14
N GLN A 158 -16.92 -1.14 -10.75
CA GLN A 158 -15.58 -1.07 -11.33
C GLN A 158 -14.80 -2.38 -11.12
N ILE A 159 -14.77 -2.92 -9.89
CA ILE A 159 -14.10 -4.21 -9.61
C ILE A 159 -14.74 -5.35 -10.42
N LYS A 160 -16.06 -5.42 -10.49
CA LYS A 160 -16.74 -6.44 -11.31
C LYS A 160 -16.31 -6.37 -12.77
N GLY A 161 -16.18 -5.16 -13.34
CA GLY A 161 -15.68 -4.97 -14.68
C GLY A 161 -14.23 -5.42 -14.85
N GLN A 162 -13.37 -5.07 -13.90
CA GLN A 162 -11.96 -5.47 -13.92
C GLN A 162 -11.79 -7.00 -13.84
N VAL A 163 -12.55 -7.66 -12.97
CA VAL A 163 -12.56 -9.12 -12.87
C VAL A 163 -13.05 -9.75 -14.17
N GLY A 164 -14.12 -9.22 -14.78
CA GLY A 164 -14.60 -9.70 -16.06
C GLY A 164 -13.53 -9.65 -17.15
N VAL A 165 -12.85 -8.51 -17.29
CA VAL A 165 -11.75 -8.36 -18.27
C VAL A 165 -10.56 -9.29 -17.93
N ALA A 166 -10.22 -9.46 -16.64
CA ALA A 166 -9.14 -10.36 -16.23
C ALA A 166 -9.47 -11.83 -16.56
N CYS A 167 -10.73 -12.25 -16.48
CA CYS A 167 -11.17 -13.61 -16.82
C CYS A 167 -11.04 -13.94 -18.31
N ASP A 168 -10.96 -12.93 -19.19
CA ASP A 168 -10.73 -13.14 -20.63
C ASP A 168 -9.33 -13.66 -20.92
N ASN A 169 -8.36 -13.41 -20.03
CA ASN A 169 -7.03 -14.01 -20.10
C ASN A 169 -7.07 -15.41 -19.48
N ARG A 170 -7.19 -16.43 -20.33
CA ARG A 170 -7.34 -17.84 -19.92
C ARG A 170 -6.16 -18.39 -19.12
N GLU A 171 -4.95 -17.96 -19.42
CA GLU A 171 -3.75 -18.39 -18.71
C GLU A 171 -3.75 -17.91 -17.26
N ASN A 172 -3.95 -16.61 -17.06
CA ASN A 172 -4.06 -16.04 -15.72
C ASN A 172 -5.27 -16.60 -14.95
N PHE A 173 -6.39 -16.81 -15.63
CA PHE A 173 -7.57 -17.44 -15.04
C PHE A 173 -7.28 -18.84 -14.51
N ALA A 174 -6.57 -19.68 -15.29
CA ALA A 174 -6.21 -21.03 -14.85
C ALA A 174 -5.30 -21.02 -13.61
N LEU A 175 -4.32 -20.10 -13.55
CA LEU A 175 -3.43 -19.93 -12.41
C LEU A 175 -4.18 -19.45 -11.16
N ASP A 176 -5.07 -18.47 -11.31
CA ASP A 176 -5.86 -17.92 -10.21
C ASP A 176 -6.87 -18.94 -9.68
N PHE A 177 -7.49 -19.71 -10.58
CA PHE A 177 -8.36 -20.81 -10.20
C PHE A 177 -7.60 -21.91 -9.44
N GLY A 178 -6.42 -22.29 -9.93
CA GLY A 178 -5.56 -23.28 -9.24
C GLY A 178 -5.15 -22.83 -7.84
N LYS A 179 -4.76 -21.55 -7.68
CA LYS A 179 -4.48 -20.97 -6.36
C LYS A 179 -5.70 -20.97 -5.45
N SER A 180 -6.86 -20.61 -5.98
CA SER A 180 -8.11 -20.60 -5.21
C SER A 180 -8.49 -22.01 -4.75
N PHE A 181 -8.32 -23.01 -5.61
CA PHE A 181 -8.55 -24.40 -5.27
C PHE A 181 -7.61 -24.90 -4.18
N LEU A 182 -6.32 -24.52 -4.22
CA LEU A 182 -5.35 -24.88 -3.17
C LEU A 182 -5.67 -24.25 -1.81
N HIS A 183 -6.31 -23.06 -1.80
CA HIS A 183 -6.63 -22.36 -0.56
C HIS A 183 -7.99 -22.72 0.04
N TYR A 184 -8.96 -23.06 -0.80
CA TYR A 184 -10.35 -23.19 -0.36
C TYR A 184 -10.99 -24.56 -0.67
N GLY A 185 -10.33 -25.38 -1.46
CA GLY A 185 -10.86 -26.68 -1.91
C GLY A 185 -11.82 -26.59 -3.08
#